data_c2940542c13cd26b72f0c35e638a4ed5
#
_entry.id   c2940542c13cd26b72f0c35e638a4ed5
#
_cell.length_a   1.000
_cell.length_b   1.000
_cell.length_c   1.000
_cell.angle_alpha   90.00
_cell.angle_beta   90.00
_cell.angle_gamma   90.00
#
_symmetry.space_group_name_H-M   'P 1'
#
loop_
_entity.id
_entity.type
_entity.pdbx_description
1 polymer ?
#
loop_
_entity_poly.entity_id
_entity_poly.type
_entity_poly.pdbx_seq_one_letter_code
_entity_poly.pdbx_strand_id
1 'polypeptide(L)'
;ISGGTKISPTDRKKLVGKRFVFTSAQNNTNIHKEFFEALKLFCADKGAELIVGTFNYNKTGFQNGPSEDTWFDPAIRNYILNESRAISSDMVWCGELSILPTAANPVSGFHSYTQSSGGIIPHVKVQLEPLPRANGKGVRQLFTTGAITQQNYVPQKAGQQAGFHHVFGATYVEVDDDGHSFVRQLIAESETGCFYDLDKYYTPKAITNGHAIEAINYGDVHGSKVDEVVAEISWGDNKHSILNTLKPKHQFLHDVFDMSYRNHHNIKDPYFMYKMHVNGTESVKSEVTNTAALMASMIRPFSKLVVVESNHDLALEKWLKEQDYRYDPVNALFFLEMQTVTYQHMARNEEFHIFEHACRLVNPKLHQAQFLRTDESFVICGDIECGAHGHNGNNGARGSIRAFQMLGTRYNTGHTHSAAIKDGVYIAGVSGKLQMGYNKGGSS
;
A
#
# COMPACT_ATOMS: atom_id res chain seq x y z
N ILE A 1 23.86 -22.87 7.32
CA ILE A 1 23.50 -22.58 5.92
C ILE A 1 22.96 -23.88 5.37
N SER A 2 21.63 -24.00 5.22
CA SER A 2 20.97 -25.19 4.67
C SER A 2 21.41 -25.35 3.20
N GLY A 3 22.06 -26.45 2.88
CA GLY A 3 22.60 -26.78 1.56
C GLY A 3 21.56 -27.25 0.53
N GLY A 4 20.36 -26.68 0.52
CA GLY A 4 19.40 -26.89 -0.56
C GLY A 4 19.88 -26.16 -1.83
N THR A 5 19.88 -26.87 -2.96
CA THR A 5 20.20 -26.31 -4.27
C THR A 5 19.19 -25.18 -4.58
N LYS A 6 19.62 -23.93 -4.39
CA LYS A 6 18.78 -22.78 -4.76
C LYS A 6 18.72 -22.73 -6.28
N ILE A 7 17.54 -22.96 -6.84
CA ILE A 7 17.33 -22.77 -8.28
C ILE A 7 17.55 -21.27 -8.56
N SER A 8 18.54 -20.96 -9.40
CA SER A 8 18.80 -19.58 -9.83
C SER A 8 17.56 -19.00 -10.51
N PRO A 9 17.25 -17.71 -10.36
CA PRO A 9 16.17 -17.06 -11.13
C PRO A 9 16.30 -17.29 -12.63
N THR A 10 17.54 -17.40 -13.14
CA THR A 10 17.84 -17.66 -14.55
C THR A 10 17.54 -19.10 -14.99
N ASP A 11 17.46 -20.05 -14.04
CA ASP A 11 17.23 -21.46 -14.36
C ASP A 11 15.75 -21.86 -14.27
N ARG A 12 14.87 -20.93 -13.85
CA ARG A 12 13.43 -21.17 -13.82
C ARG A 12 12.83 -21.05 -15.23
N LYS A 13 12.01 -22.03 -15.59
CA LYS A 13 11.20 -21.91 -16.82
C LYS A 13 10.33 -20.67 -16.73
N LYS A 14 10.33 -19.85 -17.76
CA LYS A 14 9.52 -18.63 -17.83
C LYS A 14 8.11 -18.96 -18.30
N LEU A 15 7.11 -18.26 -17.74
CA LEU A 15 5.75 -18.24 -18.28
C LEU A 15 5.74 -17.48 -19.61
N VAL A 16 4.93 -17.95 -20.55
CA VAL A 16 4.75 -17.31 -21.85
C VAL A 16 3.52 -16.40 -21.76
N GLY A 17 3.71 -15.12 -22.03
CA GLY A 17 2.64 -14.13 -21.95
C GLY A 17 3.06 -12.90 -21.16
N LYS A 18 2.15 -11.94 -21.07
CA LYS A 18 2.37 -10.67 -20.37
C LYS A 18 1.32 -10.38 -19.28
N ARG A 19 0.27 -11.20 -19.19
CA ARG A 19 -0.82 -11.00 -18.22
C ARG A 19 -1.23 -12.33 -17.63
N PHE A 20 -1.26 -12.35 -16.30
CA PHE A 20 -1.52 -13.56 -15.54
C PHE A 20 -2.46 -13.27 -14.37
N VAL A 21 -3.29 -14.25 -14.04
CA VAL A 21 -4.12 -14.24 -12.84
C VAL A 21 -3.77 -15.45 -12.00
N PHE A 22 -3.28 -15.23 -10.80
CA PHE A 22 -2.86 -16.29 -9.87
C PHE A 22 -3.88 -16.39 -8.73
N THR A 23 -4.33 -17.60 -8.44
CA THR A 23 -5.16 -17.89 -7.26
C THR A 23 -4.73 -19.21 -6.62
N SER A 24 -5.34 -19.59 -5.50
CA SER A 24 -5.02 -20.84 -4.82
C SER A 24 -6.26 -21.71 -4.65
N ALA A 25 -6.04 -23.03 -4.50
CA ALA A 25 -7.09 -23.99 -4.27
C ALA A 25 -6.72 -25.00 -3.17
N GLN A 26 -7.66 -25.21 -2.23
CA GLN A 26 -7.56 -26.22 -1.19
C GLN A 26 -7.98 -27.59 -1.73
N ASN A 27 -7.29 -28.65 -1.30
CA ASN A 27 -7.74 -30.03 -1.55
C ASN A 27 -9.09 -30.33 -0.88
N ASN A 28 -9.79 -31.33 -1.38
CA ASN A 28 -11.05 -31.85 -0.86
C ASN A 28 -12.13 -30.79 -0.64
N THR A 29 -12.17 -29.81 -1.55
CA THR A 29 -13.02 -28.62 -1.45
C THR A 29 -13.44 -28.17 -2.84
N ASN A 30 -14.74 -27.88 -3.02
CA ASN A 30 -15.26 -27.33 -4.27
C ASN A 30 -14.86 -25.86 -4.43
N ILE A 31 -14.81 -25.42 -5.67
CA ILE A 31 -14.59 -24.00 -5.98
C ILE A 31 -15.82 -23.15 -5.61
N HIS A 32 -15.61 -21.86 -5.43
CA HIS A 32 -16.68 -20.85 -5.47
C HIS A 32 -17.05 -20.61 -6.94
N LYS A 33 -18.12 -21.23 -7.41
CA LYS A 33 -18.49 -21.26 -8.83
C LYS A 33 -18.67 -19.88 -9.44
N GLU A 34 -19.37 -19.01 -8.74
CA GLU A 34 -19.66 -17.64 -9.19
C GLU A 34 -18.36 -16.84 -9.33
N PHE A 35 -17.45 -16.93 -8.38
CA PHE A 35 -16.15 -16.27 -8.47
C PHE A 35 -15.31 -16.84 -9.63
N PHE A 36 -15.31 -18.15 -9.82
CA PHE A 36 -14.58 -18.76 -10.93
C PHE A 36 -15.09 -18.28 -12.30
N GLU A 37 -16.42 -18.19 -12.50
CA GLU A 37 -17.00 -17.67 -13.74
C GLU A 37 -16.66 -16.19 -13.94
N ALA A 38 -16.78 -15.35 -12.91
CA ALA A 38 -16.37 -13.94 -12.96
C ALA A 38 -14.88 -13.79 -13.28
N LEU A 39 -14.04 -14.65 -12.71
CA LEU A 39 -12.59 -14.63 -12.94
C LEU A 39 -12.22 -15.05 -14.37
N LYS A 40 -12.96 -16.01 -14.96
CA LYS A 40 -12.81 -16.36 -16.39
C LYS A 40 -13.17 -15.21 -17.31
N LEU A 41 -14.25 -14.49 -17.01
CA LEU A 41 -14.62 -13.28 -17.77
C LEU A 41 -13.56 -12.19 -17.64
N PHE A 42 -12.99 -12.01 -16.45
CA PHE A 42 -11.87 -11.11 -16.24
C PHE A 42 -10.65 -11.51 -17.10
N CYS A 43 -10.26 -12.78 -17.06
CA CYS A 43 -9.16 -13.29 -17.87
C CYS A 43 -9.39 -13.07 -19.36
N ALA A 44 -10.60 -13.28 -19.85
CA ALA A 44 -10.96 -13.02 -21.25
C ALA A 44 -10.89 -11.53 -21.60
N ASP A 45 -11.41 -10.64 -20.74
CA ASP A 45 -11.36 -9.18 -20.94
C ASP A 45 -9.93 -8.64 -20.97
N LYS A 46 -9.05 -9.17 -20.10
CA LYS A 46 -7.65 -8.73 -20.02
C LYS A 46 -6.70 -9.48 -20.96
N GLY A 47 -7.12 -10.55 -21.58
CA GLY A 47 -6.22 -11.46 -22.31
C GLY A 47 -5.18 -12.08 -21.37
N ALA A 48 -5.60 -12.48 -20.16
CA ALA A 48 -4.75 -13.02 -19.13
C ALA A 48 -4.87 -14.54 -19.00
N GLU A 49 -3.77 -15.21 -18.65
CA GLU A 49 -3.74 -16.63 -18.33
C GLU A 49 -4.10 -16.86 -16.85
N LEU A 50 -5.07 -17.74 -16.59
CA LEU A 50 -5.42 -18.15 -15.23
C LEU A 50 -4.50 -19.29 -14.77
N ILE A 51 -3.91 -19.14 -13.59
CA ILE A 51 -3.01 -20.10 -12.96
C ILE A 51 -3.46 -20.35 -11.51
N VAL A 52 -3.58 -21.63 -11.15
CA VAL A 52 -4.03 -22.06 -9.83
C VAL A 52 -2.88 -22.83 -9.14
N GLY A 53 -2.46 -22.38 -7.97
CA GLY A 53 -1.58 -23.13 -7.08
C GLY A 53 -2.41 -23.94 -6.10
N THR A 54 -2.01 -25.17 -5.81
CA THR A 54 -2.74 -26.00 -4.84
C THR A 54 -2.03 -26.07 -3.52
N PHE A 55 -2.81 -26.19 -2.45
CA PHE A 55 -2.29 -26.49 -1.12
C PHE A 55 -3.13 -27.57 -0.44
N ASN A 56 -2.47 -28.31 0.44
CA ASN A 56 -3.11 -29.41 1.17
C ASN A 56 -3.45 -28.96 2.59
N TYR A 57 -4.68 -29.25 3.00
CA TYR A 57 -5.14 -29.11 4.38
C TYR A 57 -5.75 -30.43 4.85
N ASN A 58 -5.05 -31.13 5.72
CA ASN A 58 -5.54 -32.39 6.31
C ASN A 58 -6.32 -32.09 7.59
N LYS A 59 -7.61 -32.41 7.61
CA LYS A 59 -8.49 -32.19 8.76
C LYS A 59 -8.23 -33.14 9.90
N THR A 60 -7.72 -34.34 9.63
CA THR A 60 -7.40 -35.34 10.64
C THR A 60 -6.14 -34.98 11.43
N GLY A 61 -5.43 -33.94 11.02
CA GLY A 61 -4.34 -33.31 11.78
C GLY A 61 -3.19 -34.27 12.06
N PHE A 62 -2.60 -34.12 13.23
CA PHE A 62 -1.47 -34.93 13.72
C PHE A 62 -1.84 -36.30 14.23
N GLN A 63 -3.06 -36.76 14.04
CA GLN A 63 -3.46 -38.14 14.40
C GLN A 63 -3.15 -39.06 13.22
N ASN A 64 -2.58 -40.23 13.53
CA ASN A 64 -2.21 -41.29 12.59
C ASN A 64 -3.44 -42.00 11.97
N GLY A 65 -4.37 -41.23 11.41
CA GLY A 65 -5.49 -41.76 10.63
C GLY A 65 -5.11 -41.94 9.17
N PRO A 66 -5.80 -42.79 8.41
CA PRO A 66 -5.58 -42.90 6.98
C PRO A 66 -5.75 -41.52 6.32
N SER A 67 -4.82 -41.16 5.45
CA SER A 67 -4.96 -39.94 4.63
C SER A 67 -6.22 -40.08 3.78
N GLU A 68 -7.13 -39.09 3.86
CA GLU A 68 -8.20 -38.99 2.88
C GLU A 68 -7.60 -38.90 1.47
N ASP A 69 -8.21 -39.53 0.48
CA ASP A 69 -7.83 -39.39 -0.92
C ASP A 69 -7.86 -37.88 -1.29
N THR A 70 -6.73 -37.39 -1.71
CA THR A 70 -6.59 -35.98 -2.06
C THR A 70 -7.17 -35.71 -3.46
N TRP A 71 -8.15 -34.84 -3.55
CA TRP A 71 -8.72 -34.39 -4.81
C TRP A 71 -8.81 -32.87 -4.89
N PHE A 72 -8.85 -32.35 -6.11
CA PHE A 72 -9.12 -30.95 -6.42
C PHE A 72 -10.31 -30.85 -7.36
N ASP A 73 -11.09 -29.78 -7.28
CA ASP A 73 -12.26 -29.57 -8.13
C ASP A 73 -11.90 -29.79 -9.61
N PRO A 74 -12.62 -30.62 -10.35
CA PRO A 74 -12.32 -30.92 -11.74
C PRO A 74 -12.31 -29.66 -12.65
N ALA A 75 -13.09 -28.63 -12.32
CA ALA A 75 -13.18 -27.41 -13.11
C ALA A 75 -11.85 -26.63 -13.19
N ILE A 76 -10.99 -26.76 -12.18
CA ILE A 76 -9.69 -26.05 -12.16
C ILE A 76 -8.51 -26.89 -12.65
N ARG A 77 -8.71 -28.16 -12.98
CA ARG A 77 -7.63 -29.11 -13.29
C ARG A 77 -6.66 -28.60 -14.36
N ASN A 78 -7.18 -27.95 -15.41
CA ASN A 78 -6.39 -27.46 -16.52
C ASN A 78 -5.60 -26.18 -16.19
N TYR A 79 -5.86 -25.54 -15.05
CA TYR A 79 -5.21 -24.30 -14.60
C TYR A 79 -4.15 -24.55 -13.54
N ILE A 80 -4.02 -25.78 -13.04
CA ILE A 80 -3.11 -26.11 -11.94
C ILE A 80 -1.66 -26.07 -12.41
N LEU A 81 -0.86 -25.28 -11.70
CA LEU A 81 0.58 -25.17 -11.90
C LEU A 81 1.30 -25.11 -10.54
N ASN A 82 1.77 -26.26 -10.08
CA ASN A 82 2.41 -26.43 -8.78
C ASN A 82 3.96 -26.44 -8.88
N GLU A 83 4.50 -25.67 -9.81
CA GLU A 83 5.92 -25.56 -10.00
C GLU A 83 6.35 -24.09 -9.96
N SER A 84 7.59 -23.84 -9.54
CA SER A 84 8.17 -22.50 -9.65
C SER A 84 8.33 -22.07 -11.11
N ARG A 85 7.90 -20.86 -11.42
CA ARG A 85 8.05 -20.26 -12.75
C ARG A 85 8.48 -18.80 -12.64
N ALA A 86 9.36 -18.37 -13.52
CA ALA A 86 9.61 -16.95 -13.68
C ALA A 86 8.42 -16.30 -14.43
N ILE A 87 7.84 -15.26 -13.86
CA ILE A 87 6.79 -14.44 -14.50
C ILE A 87 7.47 -13.39 -15.38
N SER A 88 8.44 -12.70 -14.80
CA SER A 88 9.22 -11.63 -15.43
C SER A 88 10.66 -11.65 -14.94
N SER A 89 11.43 -10.60 -15.25
CA SER A 89 12.79 -10.43 -14.72
C SER A 89 12.83 -10.19 -13.21
N ASP A 90 11.74 -9.68 -12.63
CA ASP A 90 11.65 -9.24 -11.23
C ASP A 90 10.63 -9.99 -10.39
N MET A 91 9.87 -10.96 -10.96
CA MET A 91 8.77 -11.65 -10.29
C MET A 91 8.77 -13.17 -10.57
N VAL A 92 8.46 -13.96 -9.55
CA VAL A 92 8.41 -15.42 -9.57
C VAL A 92 7.07 -15.93 -9.06
N TRP A 93 6.48 -16.90 -9.75
CA TRP A 93 5.41 -17.74 -9.23
C TRP A 93 6.02 -18.88 -8.40
N CYS A 94 5.56 -19.05 -7.16
CA CYS A 94 6.03 -20.05 -6.20
C CYS A 94 4.97 -21.15 -6.02
N GLY A 95 4.48 -21.74 -7.12
CA GLY A 95 3.38 -22.72 -7.11
C GLY A 95 3.64 -24.01 -6.33
N GLU A 96 4.92 -24.34 -6.10
CA GLU A 96 5.35 -25.50 -5.32
C GLU A 96 5.16 -25.34 -3.81
N LEU A 97 4.88 -24.11 -3.34
CA LEU A 97 4.71 -23.86 -1.90
C LEU A 97 3.30 -24.22 -1.46
N SER A 98 3.19 -25.37 -0.78
CA SER A 98 1.96 -25.80 -0.11
C SER A 98 1.96 -25.34 1.34
N ILE A 99 1.41 -24.14 1.59
CA ILE A 99 1.39 -23.55 2.93
C ILE A 99 0.03 -23.77 3.58
N LEU A 100 0.03 -24.19 4.84
CA LEU A 100 -1.20 -24.43 5.59
C LEU A 100 -2.06 -23.15 5.69
N PRO A 101 -3.38 -23.22 5.42
CA PRO A 101 -4.27 -22.08 5.50
C PRO A 101 -4.35 -21.45 6.90
N THR A 102 -3.97 -22.22 7.93
CA THR A 102 -3.90 -21.79 9.34
C THR A 102 -2.64 -20.98 9.67
N ALA A 103 -1.70 -20.81 8.73
CA ALA A 103 -0.49 -20.05 8.96
C ALA A 103 -0.83 -18.58 9.29
N ALA A 104 -0.35 -18.10 10.43
CA ALA A 104 -0.59 -16.70 10.84
C ALA A 104 0.11 -15.71 9.92
N ASN A 105 1.33 -16.05 9.46
CA ASN A 105 2.09 -15.30 8.48
C ASN A 105 2.61 -16.23 7.37
N PRO A 106 1.87 -16.37 6.26
CA PRO A 106 2.22 -17.32 5.19
C PRO A 106 3.51 -17.00 4.45
N VAL A 107 4.00 -15.77 4.50
CA VAL A 107 5.25 -15.37 3.83
C VAL A 107 6.48 -15.49 4.74
N SER A 108 6.29 -15.79 6.02
CA SER A 108 7.39 -15.95 6.99
C SER A 108 8.32 -17.09 6.58
N GLY A 109 9.62 -16.82 6.62
CA GLY A 109 10.65 -17.78 6.21
C GLY A 109 10.94 -17.79 4.69
N PHE A 110 10.14 -17.10 3.88
CA PHE A 110 10.31 -17.06 2.42
C PHE A 110 10.99 -15.79 1.88
N HIS A 111 11.42 -14.89 2.76
CA HIS A 111 12.03 -13.60 2.36
C HIS A 111 13.25 -13.72 1.43
N SER A 112 14.00 -14.82 1.53
CA SER A 112 15.14 -15.10 0.64
C SER A 112 14.86 -16.15 -0.43
N TYR A 113 13.65 -16.73 -0.44
CA TYR A 113 13.30 -17.85 -1.31
C TYR A 113 13.33 -17.48 -2.79
N THR A 114 12.82 -16.32 -3.14
CA THR A 114 12.80 -15.79 -4.49
C THR A 114 14.09 -15.06 -4.88
N GLN A 115 15.10 -15.06 -4.00
CA GLN A 115 16.42 -14.43 -4.18
C GLN A 115 16.28 -12.92 -4.46
N SER A 116 16.68 -12.46 -5.66
CA SER A 116 16.62 -11.03 -6.03
C SER A 116 15.26 -10.58 -6.57
N SER A 117 14.31 -11.50 -6.79
CA SER A 117 13.00 -11.22 -7.35
C SER A 117 11.93 -11.09 -6.27
N GLY A 118 10.80 -10.47 -6.60
CA GLY A 118 9.55 -10.61 -5.87
C GLY A 118 8.94 -12.00 -6.05
N GLY A 119 7.84 -12.27 -5.36
CA GLY A 119 7.20 -13.58 -5.45
C GLY A 119 5.69 -13.54 -5.23
N ILE A 120 5.00 -14.47 -5.87
CA ILE A 120 3.58 -14.73 -5.67
C ILE A 120 3.45 -16.14 -5.11
N ILE A 121 2.79 -16.27 -3.96
CA ILE A 121 2.67 -17.50 -3.17
C ILE A 121 1.19 -17.90 -3.09
N PRO A 122 0.82 -19.13 -3.47
CA PRO A 122 -0.55 -19.60 -3.31
C PRO A 122 -0.92 -19.70 -1.83
N HIS A 123 -1.96 -18.98 -1.40
CA HIS A 123 -2.46 -19.02 -0.04
C HIS A 123 -3.84 -18.39 0.08
N VAL A 124 -4.65 -18.81 1.04
CA VAL A 124 -6.04 -18.33 1.25
C VAL A 124 -6.14 -16.89 1.75
N LYS A 125 -5.10 -16.39 2.41
CA LYS A 125 -5.02 -14.99 2.84
C LYS A 125 -4.54 -14.12 1.70
N VAL A 126 -4.94 -12.85 1.72
CA VAL A 126 -4.35 -11.79 0.91
C VAL A 126 -3.35 -11.03 1.76
N GLN A 127 -2.08 -11.09 1.37
CA GLN A 127 -0.98 -10.40 2.04
C GLN A 127 -0.01 -9.83 1.01
N LEU A 128 0.53 -8.67 1.33
CA LEU A 128 1.68 -8.06 0.67
C LEU A 128 2.73 -7.75 1.73
N GLU A 129 3.96 -8.20 1.51
CA GLU A 129 5.08 -7.91 2.39
C GLU A 129 6.26 -7.38 1.58
N PRO A 130 6.75 -6.17 1.91
CA PRO A 130 7.94 -5.59 1.27
C PRO A 130 9.19 -6.32 1.74
N LEU A 131 10.14 -6.48 0.84
CA LEU A 131 11.41 -7.12 1.12
C LEU A 131 12.57 -6.13 0.99
N PRO A 132 13.49 -6.07 1.97
CA PRO A 132 14.66 -5.22 1.89
C PRO A 132 15.48 -5.51 0.62
N ARG A 133 15.97 -4.46 -0.01
CA ARG A 133 16.82 -4.55 -1.19
C ARG A 133 17.97 -3.55 -1.11
N ALA A 134 19.11 -3.90 -1.73
CA ALA A 134 20.21 -2.97 -1.82
C ALA A 134 19.85 -1.74 -2.64
N ASN A 135 20.41 -0.59 -2.30
CA ASN A 135 20.18 0.67 -2.98
C ASN A 135 20.32 0.57 -4.50
N GLY A 136 19.42 1.21 -5.23
CA GLY A 136 19.41 1.24 -6.70
C GLY A 136 18.85 -0.01 -7.37
N LYS A 137 18.22 -0.92 -6.61
CA LYS A 137 17.69 -2.18 -7.15
C LYS A 137 16.16 -2.22 -7.31
N GLY A 138 15.47 -1.13 -7.10
CA GLY A 138 13.99 -1.06 -7.19
C GLY A 138 13.27 -1.81 -6.07
N VAL A 139 11.97 -1.92 -6.16
CA VAL A 139 11.08 -2.55 -5.16
C VAL A 139 11.10 -4.07 -5.30
N ARG A 140 10.96 -4.78 -4.17
CA ARG A 140 10.81 -6.23 -4.12
C ARG A 140 9.76 -6.59 -3.09
N GLN A 141 8.78 -7.40 -3.48
CA GLN A 141 7.61 -7.71 -2.66
C GLN A 141 7.21 -9.17 -2.77
N LEU A 142 6.63 -9.71 -1.70
CA LEU A 142 5.94 -10.99 -1.71
C LEU A 142 4.42 -10.76 -1.62
N PHE A 143 3.69 -11.46 -2.46
CA PHE A 143 2.24 -11.44 -2.49
C PHE A 143 1.68 -12.81 -2.20
N THR A 144 0.52 -12.88 -1.56
CA THR A 144 -0.31 -14.07 -1.51
C THR A 144 -1.60 -13.87 -2.28
N THR A 145 -2.19 -14.96 -2.78
CA THR A 145 -3.20 -14.88 -3.84
C THR A 145 -4.63 -14.69 -3.36
N GLY A 146 -4.99 -15.14 -2.16
CA GLY A 146 -6.38 -15.54 -1.89
C GLY A 146 -6.71 -16.90 -2.50
N ALA A 147 -7.93 -17.38 -2.37
CA ALA A 147 -8.36 -18.70 -2.83
C ALA A 147 -9.60 -18.65 -3.69
N ILE A 148 -9.72 -19.67 -4.58
CA ILE A 148 -10.89 -19.89 -5.41
C ILE A 148 -11.84 -20.93 -4.82
N THR A 149 -11.40 -21.71 -3.83
CA THR A 149 -12.18 -22.76 -3.19
C THR A 149 -12.97 -22.26 -2.00
N GLN A 150 -14.09 -22.94 -1.71
CA GLN A 150 -14.92 -22.68 -0.54
C GLN A 150 -14.13 -22.94 0.77
N GLN A 151 -14.63 -22.39 1.87
CA GLN A 151 -14.06 -22.65 3.19
C GLN A 151 -14.36 -24.08 3.63
N ASN A 152 -13.33 -24.80 4.03
CA ASN A 152 -13.45 -26.19 4.48
C ASN A 152 -12.47 -26.51 5.62
N TYR A 153 -12.67 -25.86 6.76
CA TYR A 153 -11.77 -25.93 7.91
C TYR A 153 -12.38 -26.71 9.08
N VAL A 154 -11.52 -27.26 9.95
CA VAL A 154 -11.98 -27.89 11.19
C VAL A 154 -12.58 -26.83 12.14
N PRO A 155 -13.63 -27.16 12.91
CA PRO A 155 -14.28 -26.25 13.85
C PRO A 155 -13.46 -26.06 15.15
N GLN A 156 -12.15 -25.87 15.02
CA GLN A 156 -11.22 -25.60 16.12
C GLN A 156 -10.62 -24.21 15.93
N LYS A 157 -9.97 -23.66 16.95
CA LYS A 157 -9.40 -22.30 16.94
C LYS A 157 -8.60 -21.98 15.66
N ALA A 158 -7.69 -22.87 15.26
CA ALA A 158 -6.87 -22.66 14.07
C ALA A 158 -7.71 -22.65 12.78
N GLY A 159 -8.69 -23.54 12.65
CA GLY A 159 -9.59 -23.59 11.50
C GLY A 159 -10.54 -22.39 11.45
N GLN A 160 -11.05 -21.94 12.61
CA GLN A 160 -11.86 -20.72 12.68
C GLN A 160 -11.04 -19.48 12.30
N GLN A 161 -9.77 -19.38 12.71
CA GLN A 161 -8.86 -18.33 12.27
C GLN A 161 -8.61 -18.38 10.75
N ALA A 162 -8.41 -19.58 10.20
CA ALA A 162 -8.25 -19.74 8.75
C ALA A 162 -9.52 -19.28 8.00
N GLY A 163 -10.71 -19.66 8.48
CA GLY A 163 -11.99 -19.19 7.93
C GLY A 163 -12.19 -17.70 7.99
N PHE A 164 -11.85 -17.07 9.11
CA PHE A 164 -11.94 -15.63 9.29
C PHE A 164 -11.03 -14.87 8.32
N HIS A 165 -9.84 -15.38 8.04
CA HIS A 165 -8.87 -14.76 7.13
C HIS A 165 -8.96 -15.28 5.68
N HIS A 166 -9.87 -16.19 5.38
CA HIS A 166 -10.05 -16.72 4.04
C HIS A 166 -10.64 -15.63 3.12
N VAL A 167 -9.96 -15.37 2.02
CA VAL A 167 -10.39 -14.38 1.02
C VAL A 167 -10.61 -15.10 -0.30
N PHE A 168 -11.81 -14.97 -0.87
CA PHE A 168 -12.01 -15.29 -2.29
C PHE A 168 -11.29 -14.23 -3.10
N GLY A 169 -10.17 -14.61 -3.72
CA GLY A 169 -9.31 -13.65 -4.34
C GLY A 169 -8.32 -14.24 -5.33
N ALA A 170 -7.72 -13.33 -6.08
CA ALA A 170 -6.66 -13.60 -7.03
C ALA A 170 -5.68 -12.43 -7.10
N THR A 171 -4.49 -12.70 -7.60
CA THR A 171 -3.47 -11.70 -7.87
C THR A 171 -3.31 -11.55 -9.38
N TYR A 172 -3.62 -10.37 -9.92
CA TYR A 172 -3.44 -10.05 -11.32
C TYR A 172 -2.07 -9.40 -11.55
N VAL A 173 -1.35 -9.86 -12.57
CA VAL A 173 -0.02 -9.38 -12.93
C VAL A 173 0.01 -8.98 -14.39
N GLU A 174 0.48 -7.76 -14.66
CA GLU A 174 0.84 -7.28 -15.99
C GLU A 174 2.35 -7.12 -16.06
N VAL A 175 2.95 -7.59 -17.17
CA VAL A 175 4.38 -7.45 -17.43
C VAL A 175 4.54 -6.52 -18.64
N ASP A 176 5.29 -5.45 -18.47
CA ASP A 176 5.58 -4.49 -19.55
C ASP A 176 6.63 -5.02 -20.53
N ASP A 177 6.98 -4.21 -21.54
CA ASP A 177 7.97 -4.57 -22.54
C ASP A 177 9.39 -4.64 -22.00
N ASP A 178 9.67 -3.94 -20.89
CA ASP A 178 10.95 -3.94 -20.20
C ASP A 178 11.06 -5.09 -19.19
N GLY A 179 9.98 -5.84 -18.99
CA GLY A 179 9.92 -6.99 -18.09
C GLY A 179 9.66 -6.64 -16.64
N HIS A 180 9.12 -5.46 -16.35
CA HIS A 180 8.66 -5.08 -15.01
C HIS A 180 7.25 -5.61 -14.75
N SER A 181 7.00 -6.03 -13.51
CA SER A 181 5.70 -6.56 -13.09
C SER A 181 4.89 -5.53 -12.33
N PHE A 182 3.63 -5.36 -12.74
CA PHE A 182 2.62 -4.55 -12.05
C PHE A 182 1.56 -5.49 -11.48
N VAL A 183 1.35 -5.40 -10.17
CA VAL A 183 0.53 -6.37 -9.43
C VAL A 183 -0.68 -5.69 -8.82
N ARG A 184 -1.86 -6.28 -9.03
CA ARG A 184 -3.12 -5.89 -8.35
C ARG A 184 -3.75 -7.11 -7.70
N GLN A 185 -4.44 -6.88 -6.60
CA GLN A 185 -5.23 -7.93 -5.95
C GLN A 185 -6.70 -7.77 -6.31
N LEU A 186 -7.31 -8.87 -6.71
CA LEU A 186 -8.73 -9.00 -6.99
C LEU A 186 -9.37 -9.67 -5.77
N ILE A 187 -10.29 -8.98 -5.11
CA ILE A 187 -10.97 -9.47 -3.91
C ILE A 187 -12.47 -9.56 -4.24
N ALA A 188 -12.99 -10.77 -4.16
CA ALA A 188 -14.40 -11.02 -4.45
C ALA A 188 -15.27 -10.92 -3.20
N GLU A 189 -16.50 -10.51 -3.39
CA GLU A 189 -17.56 -10.60 -2.39
C GLU A 189 -17.82 -12.07 -2.07
N SER A 190 -17.87 -12.39 -0.78
CA SER A 190 -17.95 -13.79 -0.34
C SER A 190 -19.23 -14.50 -0.75
N GLU A 191 -20.33 -13.78 -0.90
CA GLU A 191 -21.64 -14.38 -1.24
C GLU A 191 -21.87 -14.47 -2.73
N THR A 192 -21.45 -13.45 -3.48
CA THR A 192 -21.77 -13.30 -4.90
C THR A 192 -20.64 -13.74 -5.83
N GLY A 193 -19.41 -13.80 -5.33
CA GLY A 193 -18.21 -14.05 -6.12
C GLY A 193 -17.86 -12.93 -7.10
N CYS A 194 -18.58 -11.80 -7.03
CA CYS A 194 -18.35 -10.64 -7.88
C CYS A 194 -17.20 -9.78 -7.33
N PHE A 195 -16.55 -9.02 -8.20
CA PHE A 195 -15.45 -8.15 -7.78
C PHE A 195 -15.24 -6.95 -8.69
N TYR A 196 -14.57 -5.94 -8.16
CA TYR A 196 -14.13 -4.78 -8.93
C TYR A 196 -12.66 -4.90 -9.33
N ASP A 197 -12.35 -4.46 -10.55
CA ASP A 197 -11.01 -4.08 -10.98
C ASP A 197 -11.08 -2.68 -11.58
N LEU A 198 -10.54 -1.70 -10.88
CA LEU A 198 -10.65 -0.29 -11.23
C LEU A 198 -12.12 0.14 -11.39
N ASP A 199 -12.49 0.66 -12.54
CA ASP A 199 -13.86 1.11 -12.86
C ASP A 199 -14.78 0.03 -13.41
N LYS A 200 -14.31 -1.22 -13.48
CA LYS A 200 -15.09 -2.35 -13.99
C LYS A 200 -15.59 -3.26 -12.86
N TYR A 201 -16.81 -3.72 -12.96
CA TYR A 201 -17.39 -4.72 -12.06
C TYR A 201 -17.64 -6.02 -12.83
N TYR A 202 -17.09 -7.10 -12.29
CA TYR A 202 -17.15 -8.44 -12.88
C TYR A 202 -18.11 -9.31 -12.10
N THR A 203 -19.09 -9.84 -12.80
CA THR A 203 -20.05 -10.82 -12.29
C THR A 203 -19.89 -12.13 -13.06
N PRO A 204 -20.50 -13.25 -12.62
CA PRO A 204 -20.46 -14.50 -13.37
C PRO A 204 -21.01 -14.42 -14.81
N LYS A 205 -21.79 -13.39 -15.12
CA LYS A 205 -22.56 -13.28 -16.39
C LYS A 205 -22.20 -12.07 -17.23
N ALA A 206 -21.64 -11.03 -16.63
CA ALA A 206 -21.44 -9.75 -17.32
C ALA A 206 -20.32 -8.92 -16.72
N ILE A 207 -19.80 -8.01 -17.52
CA ILE A 207 -18.87 -6.95 -17.11
C ILE A 207 -19.61 -5.63 -17.28
N THR A 208 -19.61 -4.81 -16.24
CA THR A 208 -20.12 -3.44 -16.30
C THR A 208 -18.99 -2.44 -16.07
N ASN A 209 -19.05 -1.29 -16.72
CA ASN A 209 -17.99 -0.28 -16.73
C ASN A 209 -18.48 1.03 -16.11
N GLY A 210 -17.55 1.94 -15.82
CA GLY A 210 -17.85 3.29 -15.36
C GLY A 210 -18.28 3.37 -13.90
N HIS A 211 -17.89 2.39 -13.09
CA HIS A 211 -18.11 2.44 -11.65
C HIS A 211 -17.17 3.45 -11.02
N ALA A 212 -17.69 4.24 -10.10
CA ALA A 212 -16.92 5.26 -9.41
C ALA A 212 -15.86 4.63 -8.51
N ILE A 213 -14.61 5.08 -8.65
CA ILE A 213 -13.54 4.75 -7.74
C ILE A 213 -13.75 5.55 -6.44
N GLU A 214 -13.75 4.89 -5.30
CA GLU A 214 -14.01 5.56 -4.03
C GLU A 214 -12.84 6.44 -3.60
N ALA A 215 -11.62 5.90 -3.62
CA ALA A 215 -10.45 6.65 -3.19
C ALA A 215 -9.14 6.20 -3.85
N ILE A 216 -8.17 7.10 -3.85
CA ILE A 216 -6.74 6.82 -4.04
C ILE A 216 -6.01 7.27 -2.78
N ASN A 217 -5.14 6.42 -2.24
CA ASN A 217 -4.17 6.77 -1.23
C ASN A 217 -2.78 6.78 -1.88
N TYR A 218 -2.13 7.94 -1.90
CA TYR A 218 -0.79 8.09 -2.48
C TYR A 218 0.33 7.70 -1.49
N GLY A 219 -0.02 7.37 -0.24
CA GLY A 219 0.96 7.12 0.81
C GLY A 219 1.72 8.39 1.19
N ASP A 220 2.97 8.21 1.60
CA ASP A 220 3.81 9.30 2.05
C ASP A 220 4.39 10.04 0.84
N VAL A 221 4.03 11.32 0.69
CA VAL A 221 4.34 12.11 -0.52
C VAL A 221 5.70 12.76 -0.43
N HIS A 222 6.08 13.29 0.74
CA HIS A 222 7.34 13.99 0.99
C HIS A 222 7.66 15.05 -0.06
N GLY A 223 6.98 16.20 0.02
CA GLY A 223 7.00 17.24 -1.01
C GLY A 223 8.38 17.69 -1.48
N SER A 224 9.40 17.68 -0.59
CA SER A 224 10.78 17.98 -0.95
C SER A 224 11.52 16.84 -1.68
N LYS A 225 10.93 15.64 -1.72
CA LYS A 225 11.53 14.40 -2.23
C LYS A 225 10.62 13.63 -3.19
N VAL A 226 9.60 14.29 -3.70
CA VAL A 226 8.71 13.69 -4.71
C VAL A 226 9.55 13.17 -5.89
N ASP A 227 9.20 11.99 -6.35
CA ASP A 227 9.72 11.47 -7.62
C ASP A 227 8.90 12.05 -8.77
N GLU A 228 9.57 12.75 -9.68
CA GLU A 228 8.90 13.48 -10.77
C GLU A 228 8.13 12.54 -11.72
N VAL A 229 8.66 11.34 -11.96
CA VAL A 229 7.99 10.35 -12.82
C VAL A 229 6.76 9.79 -12.13
N VAL A 230 6.87 9.47 -10.82
CA VAL A 230 5.73 9.01 -10.02
C VAL A 230 4.65 10.10 -9.95
N ALA A 231 5.03 11.35 -9.73
CA ALA A 231 4.09 12.48 -9.70
C ALA A 231 3.35 12.65 -11.03
N GLU A 232 4.07 12.64 -12.15
CA GLU A 232 3.48 12.82 -13.47
C GLU A 232 2.51 11.68 -13.83
N ILE A 233 2.87 10.43 -13.50
CA ILE A 233 2.01 9.26 -13.74
C ILE A 233 0.80 9.26 -12.78
N SER A 234 1.01 9.63 -11.51
CA SER A 234 -0.04 9.50 -10.49
C SER A 234 -1.06 10.62 -10.53
N TRP A 235 -0.62 11.89 -10.52
CA TRP A 235 -1.51 13.06 -10.45
C TRP A 235 -1.17 14.19 -11.42
N GLY A 236 -0.26 13.96 -12.35
CA GLY A 236 0.08 14.93 -13.39
C GLY A 236 -1.17 15.45 -14.14
N ASP A 237 -1.03 16.61 -14.77
CA ASP A 237 -2.16 17.28 -15.44
C ASP A 237 -2.56 16.61 -16.76
N ASN A 238 -1.77 15.65 -17.24
CA ASN A 238 -2.05 14.92 -18.45
C ASN A 238 -3.29 13.99 -18.28
N LYS A 239 -4.00 13.74 -19.37
CA LYS A 239 -5.22 12.92 -19.39
C LYS A 239 -5.01 11.44 -19.02
N HIS A 240 -3.77 10.97 -19.03
CA HIS A 240 -3.41 9.57 -18.78
C HIS A 240 -2.88 9.34 -17.36
N SER A 241 -2.75 10.38 -16.53
CA SER A 241 -2.42 10.19 -15.14
C SER A 241 -3.48 9.33 -14.45
N ILE A 242 -3.08 8.59 -13.42
CA ILE A 242 -3.98 7.73 -12.65
C ILE A 242 -5.17 8.56 -12.11
N LEU A 243 -4.91 9.74 -11.56
CA LEU A 243 -5.95 10.64 -11.06
C LEU A 243 -6.98 11.03 -12.13
N ASN A 244 -6.53 11.44 -13.31
CA ASN A 244 -7.42 11.89 -14.38
C ASN A 244 -8.11 10.71 -15.12
N THR A 245 -7.52 9.52 -15.08
CA THR A 245 -8.09 8.30 -15.65
C THR A 245 -9.14 7.70 -14.73
N LEU A 246 -8.84 7.54 -13.43
CA LEU A 246 -9.71 6.85 -12.49
C LEU A 246 -10.77 7.76 -11.84
N LYS A 247 -10.52 9.06 -11.78
CA LYS A 247 -11.42 10.08 -11.21
C LYS A 247 -12.02 9.68 -9.86
N PRO A 248 -11.18 9.40 -8.84
CA PRO A 248 -11.66 8.94 -7.54
C PRO A 248 -12.48 10.03 -6.85
N LYS A 249 -13.41 9.64 -5.98
CA LYS A 249 -14.16 10.59 -5.14
C LYS A 249 -13.26 11.27 -4.11
N HIS A 250 -12.26 10.53 -3.58
CA HIS A 250 -11.34 11.02 -2.55
C HIS A 250 -9.88 10.76 -2.94
N GLN A 251 -9.00 11.65 -2.52
CA GLN A 251 -7.55 11.52 -2.61
C GLN A 251 -6.98 11.69 -1.21
N PHE A 252 -6.21 10.72 -0.71
CA PHE A 252 -5.55 10.81 0.60
C PHE A 252 -4.06 11.05 0.42
N LEU A 253 -3.55 12.07 1.11
CA LEU A 253 -2.15 12.44 1.18
C LEU A 253 -1.64 12.26 2.61
N HIS A 254 -0.46 11.68 2.74
CA HIS A 254 0.26 11.53 3.99
C HIS A 254 1.65 12.16 3.87
N ASP A 255 2.22 12.64 4.96
CA ASP A 255 3.58 13.19 5.03
C ASP A 255 3.89 14.16 3.87
N VAL A 256 3.06 15.18 3.67
CA VAL A 256 3.23 16.12 2.55
C VAL A 256 4.33 17.15 2.79
N PHE A 257 4.59 17.51 4.06
CA PHE A 257 5.56 18.49 4.48
C PHE A 257 6.73 17.83 5.19
N ASP A 258 7.95 18.09 4.77
CA ASP A 258 9.14 17.45 5.33
C ASP A 258 9.81 18.26 6.43
N MET A 259 9.58 19.58 6.49
CA MET A 259 10.37 20.51 7.29
C MET A 259 11.88 20.32 7.07
N SER A 260 12.27 20.04 5.82
CA SER A 260 13.62 19.64 5.45
C SER A 260 14.65 20.72 5.73
N TYR A 261 14.26 22.00 5.60
CA TYR A 261 15.19 23.12 5.71
C TYR A 261 15.54 23.48 7.14
N ARG A 262 14.68 23.15 8.09
CA ARG A 262 14.89 23.36 9.54
C ARG A 262 14.47 22.15 10.35
N ASN A 263 14.83 20.97 9.86
CA ASN A 263 14.52 19.71 10.52
C ASN A 263 15.15 19.66 11.91
N HIS A 264 14.35 19.35 12.93
CA HIS A 264 14.77 19.33 14.33
C HIS A 264 15.91 18.34 14.63
N HIS A 265 16.08 17.29 13.81
CA HIS A 265 17.19 16.35 13.94
C HIS A 265 18.53 16.93 13.49
N ASN A 266 18.50 17.86 12.52
CA ASN A 266 19.70 18.35 11.84
C ASN A 266 19.99 19.84 12.10
N ILE A 267 19.07 20.58 12.74
CA ILE A 267 19.21 22.04 12.93
C ILE A 267 20.42 22.44 13.77
N LYS A 268 20.94 21.52 14.60
CA LYS A 268 22.16 21.73 15.41
C LYS A 268 23.43 21.26 14.71
N ASP A 269 23.33 20.65 13.51
CA ASP A 269 24.49 20.23 12.73
C ASP A 269 24.97 21.41 11.85
N PRO A 270 26.18 21.97 12.13
CA PRO A 270 26.70 23.11 11.39
C PRO A 270 26.97 22.79 9.91
N TYR A 271 27.31 21.56 9.59
CA TYR A 271 27.53 21.16 8.18
C TYR A 271 26.22 21.08 7.40
N PHE A 272 25.17 20.60 8.03
CA PHE A 272 23.83 20.61 7.47
C PHE A 272 23.36 22.05 7.22
N MET A 273 23.47 22.92 8.21
CA MET A 273 23.07 24.34 8.11
C MET A 273 23.83 25.07 7.01
N TYR A 274 25.15 24.87 6.94
CA TYR A 274 25.99 25.45 5.88
C TYR A 274 25.58 24.92 4.48
N LYS A 275 25.29 23.62 4.36
CA LYS A 275 24.80 23.02 3.12
C LYS A 275 23.49 23.66 2.68
N MET A 276 22.53 23.88 3.60
CA MET A 276 21.28 24.57 3.29
C MET A 276 21.53 25.99 2.79
N HIS A 277 22.44 26.70 3.41
CA HIS A 277 22.86 28.06 2.99
C HIS A 277 23.43 28.06 1.56
N VAL A 278 24.41 27.22 1.29
CA VAL A 278 25.04 27.12 -0.04
C VAL A 278 24.03 26.75 -1.14
N ASN A 279 23.04 25.91 -0.82
CA ASN A 279 22.02 25.49 -1.76
C ASN A 279 20.88 26.52 -1.90
N GLY A 280 20.83 27.56 -1.09
CA GLY A 280 19.72 28.53 -1.06
C GLY A 280 18.41 27.93 -0.54
N THR A 281 18.48 26.81 0.20
CA THR A 281 17.32 26.07 0.74
C THR A 281 17.20 26.30 2.26
N GLU A 282 17.03 27.56 2.66
CA GLU A 282 16.96 27.95 4.07
C GLU A 282 15.56 28.39 4.51
N SER A 283 14.74 28.86 3.57
CA SER A 283 13.47 29.51 3.88
C SER A 283 12.35 28.48 4.12
N VAL A 284 11.90 28.36 5.37
CA VAL A 284 10.71 27.55 5.73
C VAL A 284 9.48 28.03 4.99
N LYS A 285 9.30 29.35 4.81
CA LYS A 285 8.18 29.88 4.00
C LYS A 285 8.22 29.36 2.57
N SER A 286 9.40 29.26 1.96
CA SER A 286 9.53 28.71 0.60
C SER A 286 9.18 27.21 0.58
N GLU A 287 9.59 26.44 1.59
CA GLU A 287 9.23 25.02 1.68
C GLU A 287 7.72 24.83 1.83
N VAL A 288 7.05 25.62 2.69
CA VAL A 288 5.58 25.62 2.82
C VAL A 288 4.92 26.02 1.50
N THR A 289 5.46 27.03 0.80
CA THR A 289 4.91 27.46 -0.50
C THR A 289 4.98 26.37 -1.55
N ASN A 290 6.11 25.66 -1.63
CA ASN A 290 6.29 24.55 -2.57
C ASN A 290 5.36 23.38 -2.24
N THR A 291 5.23 23.03 -0.96
CA THR A 291 4.30 21.99 -0.50
C THR A 291 2.85 22.36 -0.81
N ALA A 292 2.46 23.59 -0.55
CA ALA A 292 1.13 24.10 -0.88
C ALA A 292 0.84 24.11 -2.39
N ALA A 293 1.84 24.44 -3.21
CA ALA A 293 1.73 24.38 -4.67
C ALA A 293 1.57 22.93 -5.17
N LEU A 294 2.32 21.99 -4.60
CA LEU A 294 2.19 20.56 -4.88
C LEU A 294 0.76 20.07 -4.58
N MET A 295 0.26 20.29 -3.37
CA MET A 295 -1.11 19.91 -3.00
C MET A 295 -2.16 20.55 -3.90
N ALA A 296 -2.00 21.84 -4.22
CA ALA A 296 -2.92 22.58 -5.10
C ALA A 296 -2.94 22.04 -6.54
N SER A 297 -1.82 21.47 -7.01
CA SER A 297 -1.74 20.81 -8.33
C SER A 297 -2.55 19.51 -8.41
N MET A 298 -2.90 18.92 -7.27
CA MET A 298 -3.70 17.68 -7.19
C MET A 298 -5.20 17.94 -7.06
N ILE A 299 -5.63 19.19 -6.84
CA ILE A 299 -7.05 19.55 -6.74
C ILE A 299 -7.74 19.35 -8.08
N ARG A 300 -8.83 18.58 -8.08
CA ARG A 300 -9.69 18.31 -9.24
C ARG A 300 -11.16 18.51 -8.87
N PRO A 301 -12.00 19.01 -9.79
CA PRO A 301 -13.42 19.23 -9.51
C PRO A 301 -14.21 17.96 -9.17
N PHE A 302 -13.73 16.81 -9.61
CA PHE A 302 -14.37 15.50 -9.42
C PHE A 302 -13.90 14.76 -8.17
N SER A 303 -12.91 15.29 -7.43
CA SER A 303 -12.25 14.54 -6.35
C SER A 303 -11.95 15.46 -5.16
N LYS A 304 -12.30 15.00 -3.97
CA LYS A 304 -11.98 15.70 -2.71
C LYS A 304 -10.57 15.36 -2.28
N LEU A 305 -9.73 16.37 -2.12
CA LEU A 305 -8.39 16.24 -1.58
C LEU A 305 -8.44 16.23 -0.05
N VAL A 306 -7.88 15.20 0.57
CA VAL A 306 -7.81 15.01 2.03
C VAL A 306 -6.36 14.87 2.44
N VAL A 307 -5.89 15.78 3.28
CA VAL A 307 -4.56 15.75 3.88
C VAL A 307 -4.68 15.16 5.27
N VAL A 308 -4.06 14.01 5.49
CA VAL A 308 -4.08 13.30 6.77
C VAL A 308 -2.88 13.76 7.59
N GLU A 309 -3.13 14.38 8.73
CA GLU A 309 -2.07 14.94 9.57
C GLU A 309 -1.03 13.88 9.97
N SER A 310 0.22 14.21 9.73
CA SER A 310 1.37 13.34 9.97
C SER A 310 2.34 13.92 10.99
N ASN A 311 3.26 13.09 11.47
CA ASN A 311 4.35 13.55 12.31
C ASN A 311 5.27 14.56 11.61
N HIS A 312 5.37 14.52 10.30
CA HIS A 312 6.14 15.49 9.50
C HIS A 312 5.41 16.83 9.38
N ASP A 313 4.08 16.82 9.17
CA ASP A 313 3.27 18.03 9.09
C ASP A 313 3.27 18.79 10.44
N LEU A 314 3.30 18.08 11.56
CA LEU A 314 3.44 18.64 12.89
C LEU A 314 4.82 19.27 13.17
N ALA A 315 5.81 19.04 12.31
CA ALA A 315 7.16 19.59 12.52
C ALA A 315 7.19 21.12 12.43
N LEU A 316 6.27 21.77 11.71
CA LEU A 316 6.15 23.22 11.68
C LEU A 316 5.79 23.77 13.07
N GLU A 317 4.81 23.19 13.73
CA GLU A 317 4.40 23.56 15.08
C GLU A 317 5.53 23.34 16.10
N LYS A 318 6.21 22.20 15.99
CA LYS A 318 7.37 21.87 16.82
C LYS A 318 8.50 22.88 16.65
N TRP A 319 8.79 23.29 15.42
CA TRP A 319 9.80 24.31 15.14
C TRP A 319 9.46 25.64 15.80
N LEU A 320 8.20 26.09 15.73
CA LEU A 320 7.74 27.32 16.39
C LEU A 320 7.83 27.25 17.93
N LYS A 321 7.66 26.06 18.51
CA LYS A 321 7.74 25.85 19.97
C LYS A 321 9.17 25.78 20.50
N GLU A 322 10.09 25.20 19.72
CA GLU A 322 11.41 24.80 20.22
C GLU A 322 12.55 25.72 19.74
N GLN A 323 12.35 26.48 18.67
CA GLN A 323 13.43 27.29 18.08
C GLN A 323 13.34 28.77 18.48
N ASP A 324 14.46 29.45 18.33
CA ASP A 324 14.59 30.86 18.62
C ASP A 324 14.90 31.62 17.31
N TYR A 325 13.94 32.42 16.84
CA TYR A 325 14.03 33.18 15.60
C TYR A 325 15.24 34.15 15.55
N ARG A 326 15.78 34.54 16.73
CA ARG A 326 16.95 35.46 16.82
C ARG A 326 18.22 34.83 16.23
N TYR A 327 18.29 33.51 16.16
CA TYR A 327 19.41 32.77 15.58
C TYR A 327 19.14 32.28 14.14
N ASP A 328 17.97 32.61 13.57
CA ASP A 328 17.59 32.22 12.21
C ASP A 328 17.00 33.43 11.46
N PRO A 329 17.85 34.42 11.08
CA PRO A 329 17.37 35.68 10.49
C PRO A 329 16.62 35.49 9.18
N VAL A 330 16.90 34.44 8.41
CA VAL A 330 16.21 34.10 7.16
C VAL A 330 14.74 33.79 7.42
N ASN A 331 14.42 33.16 8.53
CA ASN A 331 13.08 32.72 8.87
C ASN A 331 12.39 33.59 9.93
N ALA A 332 13.07 34.60 10.49
CA ALA A 332 12.59 35.38 11.64
C ALA A 332 11.20 35.99 11.41
N LEU A 333 10.98 36.60 10.23
CA LEU A 333 9.68 37.22 9.93
C LEU A 333 8.57 36.19 9.85
N PHE A 334 8.75 35.11 9.09
CA PHE A 334 7.75 34.05 8.97
C PHE A 334 7.48 33.36 10.32
N PHE A 335 8.52 33.13 11.11
CA PHE A 335 8.40 32.58 12.47
C PHE A 335 7.50 33.45 13.34
N LEU A 336 7.73 34.77 13.39
CA LEU A 336 6.96 35.71 14.18
C LEU A 336 5.51 35.85 13.67
N GLU A 337 5.31 35.85 12.36
CA GLU A 337 3.97 35.85 11.76
C GLU A 337 3.17 34.63 12.24
N MET A 338 3.74 33.44 12.13
CA MET A 338 3.08 32.18 12.51
C MET A 338 2.86 32.07 14.02
N GLN A 339 3.81 32.50 14.85
CA GLN A 339 3.61 32.56 16.30
C GLN A 339 2.54 33.56 16.70
N THR A 340 2.52 34.75 16.10
CA THR A 340 1.54 35.77 16.42
C THR A 340 0.12 35.27 16.16
N VAL A 341 -0.14 34.69 14.99
CA VAL A 341 -1.47 34.17 14.68
C VAL A 341 -1.87 33.01 15.59
N THR A 342 -0.93 32.14 15.94
CA THR A 342 -1.16 31.05 16.88
C THR A 342 -1.61 31.57 18.25
N TYR A 343 -0.88 32.54 18.83
CA TYR A 343 -1.24 33.11 20.12
C TYR A 343 -2.55 33.90 20.08
N GLN A 344 -2.88 34.55 18.96
CA GLN A 344 -4.17 35.22 18.78
C GLN A 344 -5.36 34.24 18.84
N HIS A 345 -5.26 33.07 18.20
CA HIS A 345 -6.28 32.03 18.27
C HIS A 345 -6.35 31.42 19.68
N MET A 346 -5.22 31.13 20.30
CA MET A 346 -5.18 30.65 21.68
C MET A 346 -5.82 31.63 22.66
N ALA A 347 -5.56 32.94 22.51
CA ALA A 347 -6.16 33.96 23.38
C ALA A 347 -7.69 34.04 23.26
N ARG A 348 -8.26 33.62 22.14
CA ARG A 348 -9.69 33.53 21.88
C ARG A 348 -10.29 32.15 22.20
N ASN A 349 -9.46 31.22 22.68
CA ASN A 349 -9.81 29.81 22.89
C ASN A 349 -10.40 29.15 21.63
N GLU A 350 -9.83 29.48 20.47
CA GLU A 350 -10.17 28.93 19.16
C GLU A 350 -9.22 27.79 18.82
N GLU A 351 -9.75 26.71 18.23
CA GLU A 351 -8.94 25.65 17.66
C GLU A 351 -8.18 26.19 16.44
N PHE A 352 -6.87 25.89 16.36
CA PHE A 352 -6.02 26.44 15.31
C PHE A 352 -4.91 25.46 14.95
N HIS A 353 -4.72 25.26 13.65
CA HIS A 353 -3.71 24.37 13.09
C HIS A 353 -2.79 25.10 12.16
N ILE A 354 -1.56 25.27 12.62
CA ILE A 354 -0.60 26.18 11.98
C ILE A 354 -0.18 25.73 10.58
N PHE A 355 0.00 24.41 10.34
CA PHE A 355 0.38 23.91 9.02
C PHE A 355 -0.71 24.18 7.97
N GLU A 356 -1.96 23.85 8.30
CA GLU A 356 -3.12 24.16 7.46
C GLU A 356 -3.23 25.65 7.18
N HIS A 357 -3.12 26.49 8.21
CA HIS A 357 -3.16 27.94 8.07
C HIS A 357 -2.05 28.46 7.15
N ALA A 358 -0.80 28.04 7.38
CA ALA A 358 0.35 28.45 6.58
C ALA A 358 0.19 28.06 5.09
N CYS A 359 -0.30 26.84 4.83
CA CYS A 359 -0.57 26.36 3.47
C CYS A 359 -1.67 27.16 2.77
N ARG A 360 -2.79 27.43 3.45
CA ARG A 360 -3.91 28.22 2.91
C ARG A 360 -3.54 29.69 2.71
N LEU A 361 -2.70 30.24 3.57
CA LEU A 361 -2.20 31.61 3.45
C LEU A 361 -1.39 31.80 2.16
N VAL A 362 -0.50 30.87 1.84
CA VAL A 362 0.36 30.95 0.65
C VAL A 362 -0.35 30.45 -0.61
N ASN A 363 -1.35 29.60 -0.49
CA ASN A 363 -2.14 29.12 -1.63
C ASN A 363 -3.64 28.96 -1.29
N PRO A 364 -4.47 30.00 -1.61
CA PRO A 364 -5.90 29.98 -1.30
C PRO A 364 -6.72 28.84 -1.94
N LYS A 365 -6.20 28.18 -3.01
CA LYS A 365 -6.87 27.01 -3.59
C LYS A 365 -7.06 25.89 -2.55
N LEU A 366 -6.21 25.82 -1.53
CA LEU A 366 -6.28 24.80 -0.49
C LEU A 366 -7.46 24.97 0.48
N HIS A 367 -8.29 26.01 0.34
CA HIS A 367 -9.62 26.04 0.98
C HIS A 367 -10.55 24.95 0.43
N GLN A 368 -10.25 24.35 -0.72
CA GLN A 368 -10.99 23.23 -1.29
C GLN A 368 -10.53 21.87 -0.73
N ALA A 369 -9.37 21.82 -0.07
CA ALA A 369 -8.85 20.62 0.58
C ALA A 369 -9.37 20.49 2.02
N GLN A 370 -9.58 19.26 2.45
CA GLN A 370 -9.84 18.94 3.85
C GLN A 370 -8.52 18.55 4.52
N PHE A 371 -8.22 19.16 5.66
CA PHE A 371 -7.11 18.79 6.52
C PHE A 371 -7.70 18.04 7.73
N LEU A 372 -7.33 16.78 7.90
CA LEU A 372 -7.70 15.98 9.07
C LEU A 372 -6.66 16.16 10.16
N ARG A 373 -7.10 16.02 11.40
CA ARG A 373 -6.23 16.01 12.57
C ARG A 373 -5.86 14.57 12.94
N THR A 374 -4.84 14.42 13.77
CA THR A 374 -4.33 13.10 14.18
C THR A 374 -5.42 12.17 14.72
N ASP A 375 -6.42 12.73 15.39
CA ASP A 375 -7.51 11.96 16.04
C ASP A 375 -8.83 11.97 15.24
N GLU A 376 -8.86 12.60 14.07
CA GLU A 376 -10.05 12.64 13.22
C GLU A 376 -10.17 11.39 12.36
N SER A 377 -11.37 10.84 12.33
CA SER A 377 -11.74 9.68 11.53
C SER A 377 -12.27 10.09 10.16
N PHE A 378 -11.90 9.34 9.14
CA PHE A 378 -12.47 9.45 7.80
C PHE A 378 -12.75 8.06 7.23
N VAL A 379 -13.98 7.61 7.37
CA VAL A 379 -14.38 6.27 6.93
C VAL A 379 -14.94 6.29 5.52
N ILE A 380 -14.44 5.42 4.65
CA ILE A 380 -14.99 5.15 3.32
C ILE A 380 -15.58 3.75 3.24
N CYS A 381 -16.48 3.50 2.29
CA CYS A 381 -17.12 2.20 2.06
C CYS A 381 -17.78 1.59 3.33
N GLY A 382 -18.08 2.41 4.34
CA GLY A 382 -18.74 2.01 5.57
C GLY A 382 -17.85 1.46 6.67
N ASP A 383 -16.62 0.97 6.36
CA ASP A 383 -15.77 0.31 7.35
C ASP A 383 -14.25 0.46 7.11
N ILE A 384 -13.82 1.27 6.16
CA ILE A 384 -12.39 1.49 5.89
C ILE A 384 -11.99 2.84 6.46
N GLU A 385 -11.22 2.84 7.54
CA GLU A 385 -10.66 4.04 8.16
C GLU A 385 -9.45 4.55 7.35
N CYS A 386 -9.51 5.80 6.92
CA CYS A 386 -8.46 6.48 6.14
C CYS A 386 -7.91 7.74 6.83
N GLY A 387 -8.40 8.12 8.02
CA GLY A 387 -7.98 9.31 8.75
C GLY A 387 -6.68 9.14 9.56
N ALA A 388 -6.14 7.92 9.64
CA ALA A 388 -4.92 7.66 10.40
C ALA A 388 -3.68 7.65 9.50
N HIS A 389 -2.69 8.51 9.79
CA HIS A 389 -1.41 8.46 9.09
C HIS A 389 -0.62 7.18 9.38
N GLY A 390 -0.61 6.72 10.61
CA GLY A 390 0.08 5.50 11.01
C GLY A 390 1.25 5.69 11.98
N HIS A 391 1.64 6.93 12.31
CA HIS A 391 2.71 7.21 13.28
C HIS A 391 2.29 6.92 14.73
N ASN A 392 1.01 7.09 15.05
CA ASN A 392 0.42 6.75 16.33
C ASN A 392 -0.37 5.44 16.21
N GLY A 393 -0.12 4.54 17.13
CA GLY A 393 -0.89 3.32 17.33
C GLY A 393 -1.75 3.39 18.59
N ASN A 394 -2.22 2.24 19.05
CA ASN A 394 -3.08 2.14 20.22
C ASN A 394 -2.44 2.74 21.47
N ASN A 395 -3.20 3.52 22.22
CA ASN A 395 -2.78 4.16 23.47
C ASN A 395 -1.53 5.05 23.35
N GLY A 396 -1.33 5.71 22.20
CA GLY A 396 -0.19 6.58 21.96
C GLY A 396 1.14 5.84 21.72
N ALA A 397 1.11 4.51 21.59
CA ALA A 397 2.29 3.76 21.17
C ALA A 397 2.64 4.08 19.70
N ARG A 398 3.85 3.72 19.27
CA ARG A 398 4.22 3.82 17.86
C ARG A 398 3.30 2.94 17.00
N GLY A 399 2.79 3.47 15.90
CA GLY A 399 1.95 2.76 14.97
C GLY A 399 2.65 1.57 14.33
N SER A 400 1.89 0.52 14.09
CA SER A 400 2.34 -0.69 13.40
C SER A 400 1.15 -1.42 12.80
N ILE A 401 1.37 -2.25 11.79
CA ILE A 401 0.31 -3.10 11.20
C ILE A 401 -0.43 -3.87 12.30
N ARG A 402 0.31 -4.45 13.25
CA ARG A 402 -0.29 -5.21 14.35
C ARG A 402 -1.18 -4.35 15.26
N ALA A 403 -0.79 -3.10 15.52
CA ALA A 403 -1.60 -2.19 16.32
C ALA A 403 -2.95 -1.91 15.63
N PHE A 404 -2.93 -1.64 14.33
CA PHE A 404 -4.16 -1.38 13.55
C PHE A 404 -5.05 -2.62 13.39
N GLN A 405 -4.47 -3.81 13.22
CA GLN A 405 -5.24 -5.07 13.20
C GLN A 405 -6.08 -5.28 14.48
N MET A 406 -5.59 -4.80 15.62
CA MET A 406 -6.28 -4.93 16.91
C MET A 406 -7.51 -4.01 17.06
N LEU A 407 -7.67 -3.01 16.19
CA LEU A 407 -8.79 -2.07 16.24
C LEU A 407 -10.10 -2.63 15.66
N GLY A 408 -10.03 -3.78 14.96
CA GLY A 408 -11.21 -4.50 14.49
C GLY A 408 -11.95 -3.87 13.31
N THR A 409 -11.34 -2.88 12.66
CA THR A 409 -11.83 -2.28 11.41
C THR A 409 -10.73 -2.32 10.34
N ARG A 410 -11.09 -2.12 9.08
CA ARG A 410 -10.11 -2.01 8.00
C ARG A 410 -9.44 -0.64 8.03
N TYR A 411 -8.14 -0.60 7.77
CA TYR A 411 -7.33 0.62 7.77
C TYR A 411 -6.60 0.82 6.46
N ASN A 412 -6.52 2.07 6.03
CA ASN A 412 -5.68 2.50 4.92
C ASN A 412 -4.79 3.64 5.42
N THR A 413 -3.47 3.42 5.49
CA THR A 413 -2.52 4.32 6.16
C THR A 413 -1.25 4.56 5.33
N GLY A 414 -0.35 5.41 5.85
CA GLY A 414 1.00 5.68 5.36
C GLY A 414 2.08 5.32 6.38
N HIS A 415 3.03 6.20 6.58
CA HIS A 415 4.10 6.26 7.60
C HIS A 415 5.28 5.31 7.39
N THR A 416 5.08 4.08 6.97
CA THR A 416 6.17 3.09 6.98
C THR A 416 7.06 3.11 5.74
N HIS A 417 6.78 3.91 4.74
CA HIS A 417 7.48 4.02 3.45
C HIS A 417 7.61 2.68 2.70
N SER A 418 6.86 1.69 3.10
CA SER A 418 6.88 0.36 2.48
C SER A 418 5.47 -0.15 2.38
N ALA A 419 5.03 -0.42 1.15
CA ALA A 419 3.70 -0.93 0.88
C ALA A 419 3.48 -2.27 1.57
N ALA A 420 2.35 -2.44 2.24
CA ALA A 420 2.01 -3.67 2.92
C ALA A 420 0.50 -3.90 2.97
N ILE A 421 0.09 -5.16 2.91
CA ILE A 421 -1.30 -5.58 3.12
C ILE A 421 -1.29 -6.75 4.08
N LYS A 422 -2.04 -6.64 5.17
CA LYS A 422 -2.17 -7.73 6.12
C LYS A 422 -3.48 -7.62 6.93
N ASP A 423 -4.31 -8.64 6.81
CA ASP A 423 -5.52 -8.83 7.62
C ASP A 423 -6.38 -7.54 7.72
N GLY A 424 -6.68 -6.90 6.60
CA GLY A 424 -7.51 -5.69 6.53
C GLY A 424 -6.78 -4.36 6.76
N VAL A 425 -5.47 -4.38 7.03
CA VAL A 425 -4.64 -3.18 7.10
C VAL A 425 -3.86 -3.01 5.79
N TYR A 426 -3.98 -1.85 5.18
CA TYR A 426 -3.35 -1.46 3.93
C TYR A 426 -2.43 -0.27 4.18
N ILE A 427 -1.17 -0.38 3.80
CA ILE A 427 -0.19 0.70 3.83
C ILE A 427 0.22 0.98 2.40
N ALA A 428 0.09 2.23 1.96
CA ALA A 428 0.30 2.58 0.56
C ALA A 428 1.78 2.67 0.16
N GLY A 429 2.69 2.85 1.13
CA GLY A 429 4.11 3.06 0.84
C GLY A 429 4.42 4.53 0.59
N VAL A 430 5.27 4.84 -0.39
CA VAL A 430 5.78 6.18 -0.65
C VAL A 430 5.64 6.57 -2.13
N SER A 431 5.23 7.81 -2.37
CA SER A 431 5.21 8.44 -3.71
C SER A 431 6.46 9.28 -3.99
N GLY A 432 7.37 9.35 -3.05
CA GLY A 432 8.66 10.01 -3.18
C GLY A 432 9.76 9.10 -3.70
N LYS A 433 10.98 9.65 -3.76
CA LYS A 433 12.19 8.90 -4.09
C LYS A 433 12.40 7.79 -3.06
N LEU A 434 12.69 6.57 -3.52
CA LEU A 434 12.92 5.42 -2.64
C LEU A 434 14.12 5.61 -1.69
N GLN A 435 15.05 6.47 -2.06
CA GLN A 435 16.23 6.80 -1.25
C GLN A 435 16.13 8.23 -0.73
N MET A 436 15.71 8.35 0.52
CA MET A 436 15.53 9.65 1.18
C MET A 436 16.72 10.08 2.04
N GLY A 437 17.81 9.31 2.03
CA GLY A 437 19.05 9.60 2.78
C GLY A 437 19.09 9.02 4.19
N TYR A 438 17.95 8.90 4.87
CA TYR A 438 17.85 8.30 6.20
C TYR A 438 17.37 6.84 6.18
N ASN A 439 16.75 6.39 5.11
CA ASN A 439 16.20 5.03 4.94
C ASN A 439 17.12 4.14 4.10
N LYS A 440 18.34 3.95 4.57
CA LYS A 440 19.29 3.04 3.91
C LYS A 440 18.75 1.60 3.95
N GLY A 441 18.39 1.04 2.80
CA GLY A 441 17.92 -0.33 2.69
C GLY A 441 16.50 -0.53 2.16
N GLY A 442 15.86 0.52 1.67
CA GLY A 442 14.70 0.42 0.81
C GLY A 442 13.38 0.85 1.44
N SER A 443 12.79 1.82 0.79
CA SER A 443 11.36 2.11 0.79
C SER A 443 10.71 1.39 -0.40
N SER A 444 9.40 1.26 -0.41
CA SER A 444 8.65 0.67 -1.52
C SER A 444 7.28 1.32 -1.72
#